data_f33e758dccf74c06ba67e0fc0da27103
#
_entry.id   f33e758dccf74c06ba67e0fc0da27103
#
_cell.length_a   1.000
_cell.length_b   1.000
_cell.length_c   1.000
_cell.angle_alpha   90.00
_cell.angle_beta   90.00
_cell.angle_gamma   90.00
#
_symmetry.space_group_name_H-M   'P 1'
#
loop_
_entity.id
_entity.type
_entity.pdbx_description
1 polymer ?
#
loop_
_entity_poly.entity_id
_entity_poly.type
_entity_poly.pdbx_seq_one_letter_code
_entity_poly.pdbx_strand_id
1 'polypeptide(L)'
;MSEAYVKYNIENNIATIEFFHPEQNSLPGNILAQLAETITNMGNHADVKVIILKSGGDRTFCAGASFKELMAINDAATGKVFFSGFANVINAMRKCPKFIIGRIQGKTVGGGVGIAASTDYCMATQFAAIKLSELNVGIGPFVVSPAIERKMGVSAMSQIAIDANTFYEATWAREKGLYTSVYESIETMDEAVQAFAKHLCTYNPEAMIEMKKVFWRGTEDWDNLLAERAAISGRLVLSDFTKETLKKFK
;
A
#
# COMPACT_ATOMS: atom_id res chain seq x y z
N MET A 1 -21.78 1.09 -13.73
CA MET A 1 -20.39 1.23 -13.24
C MET A 1 -20.29 0.42 -11.96
N SER A 2 -19.27 -0.41 -11.78
CA SER A 2 -19.08 -1.16 -10.55
C SER A 2 -18.80 -0.20 -9.39
N GLU A 3 -19.46 -0.42 -8.24
CA GLU A 3 -19.24 0.37 -7.04
C GLU A 3 -17.87 0.07 -6.40
N ALA A 4 -17.32 1.04 -5.66
CA ALA A 4 -16.11 0.84 -4.86
C ALA A 4 -16.41 -0.10 -3.69
N TYR A 5 -15.45 -0.96 -3.33
CA TYR A 5 -15.63 -1.93 -2.24
C TYR A 5 -14.33 -2.32 -1.57
N VAL A 6 -14.44 -2.81 -0.35
CA VAL A 6 -13.50 -3.71 0.30
C VAL A 6 -14.27 -4.98 0.67
N LYS A 7 -13.83 -6.11 0.18
CA LYS A 7 -14.44 -7.42 0.49
C LYS A 7 -13.36 -8.41 0.92
N TYR A 8 -13.77 -9.45 1.61
CA TYR A 8 -12.90 -10.55 1.96
C TYR A 8 -13.61 -11.90 1.82
N ASN A 9 -12.82 -12.93 1.67
CA ASN A 9 -13.24 -14.34 1.75
C ASN A 9 -12.24 -15.11 2.58
N ILE A 10 -12.71 -16.08 3.37
CA ILE A 10 -11.85 -16.99 4.14
C ILE A 10 -12.06 -18.39 3.60
N GLU A 11 -10.99 -19.00 3.14
CA GLU A 11 -10.99 -20.35 2.63
C GLU A 11 -9.67 -21.04 3.00
N ASN A 12 -9.73 -22.27 3.53
CA ASN A 12 -8.56 -23.07 3.90
C ASN A 12 -7.54 -22.31 4.79
N ASN A 13 -8.04 -21.54 5.77
CA ASN A 13 -7.26 -20.68 6.68
C ASN A 13 -6.55 -19.49 6.01
N ILE A 14 -6.89 -19.18 4.77
CA ILE A 14 -6.39 -18.02 4.03
C ILE A 14 -7.51 -16.98 3.93
N ALA A 15 -7.27 -15.77 4.41
CA ALA A 15 -8.12 -14.63 4.13
C ALA A 15 -7.65 -13.92 2.87
N THR A 16 -8.50 -13.81 1.86
CA THR A 16 -8.23 -12.96 0.68
C THR A 16 -8.99 -11.67 0.85
N ILE A 17 -8.28 -10.55 0.99
CA ILE A 17 -8.83 -9.20 1.06
C ILE A 17 -8.67 -8.54 -0.31
N GLU A 18 -9.77 -8.05 -0.88
CA GLU A 18 -9.78 -7.35 -2.16
C GLU A 18 -10.41 -5.97 -2.00
N PHE A 19 -9.68 -4.94 -2.42
CA PHE A 19 -10.22 -3.59 -2.55
C PHE A 19 -10.38 -3.20 -4.02
N PHE A 20 -11.33 -2.34 -4.30
CA PHE A 20 -11.59 -1.84 -5.65
C PHE A 20 -12.14 -0.42 -5.62
N HIS A 21 -11.70 0.38 -6.59
CA HIS A 21 -12.32 1.66 -6.92
C HIS A 21 -12.32 1.86 -8.45
N PRO A 22 -13.43 2.32 -9.06
CA PRO A 22 -13.56 2.45 -10.53
C PRO A 22 -12.54 3.42 -11.14
N GLU A 23 -12.05 4.40 -10.39
CA GLU A 23 -11.01 5.34 -10.82
C GLU A 23 -9.60 4.73 -10.68
N GLN A 24 -9.35 3.59 -11.34
CA GLN A 24 -8.05 2.90 -11.33
C GLN A 24 -7.52 2.58 -9.92
N ASN A 25 -8.41 2.24 -9.01
CA ASN A 25 -8.05 2.03 -7.60
C ASN A 25 -7.37 3.24 -6.95
N SER A 26 -7.80 4.45 -7.32
CA SER A 26 -7.54 5.68 -6.58
C SER A 26 -8.43 5.68 -5.34
N LEU A 27 -7.84 5.59 -4.16
CA LEU A 27 -8.57 5.23 -2.94
C LEU A 27 -9.05 6.45 -2.15
N PRO A 28 -10.37 6.63 -1.97
CA PRO A 28 -10.92 7.62 -1.07
C PRO A 28 -10.80 7.18 0.40
N GLY A 29 -10.95 8.15 1.32
CA GLY A 29 -10.75 7.94 2.74
C GLY A 29 -11.63 6.85 3.35
N ASN A 30 -12.88 6.70 2.90
CA ASN A 30 -13.78 5.65 3.37
C ASN A 30 -13.32 4.24 2.97
N ILE A 31 -12.78 4.05 1.76
CA ILE A 31 -12.23 2.77 1.30
C ILE A 31 -10.93 2.45 2.07
N LEU A 32 -10.06 3.45 2.30
CA LEU A 32 -8.86 3.27 3.13
C LEU A 32 -9.21 2.87 4.57
N ALA A 33 -10.24 3.48 5.17
CA ALA A 33 -10.71 3.14 6.50
C ALA A 33 -11.24 1.69 6.56
N GLN A 34 -12.11 1.29 5.61
CA GLN A 34 -12.61 -0.08 5.50
C GLN A 34 -11.48 -1.10 5.30
N LEU A 35 -10.46 -0.75 4.48
CA LEU A 35 -9.31 -1.62 4.25
C LEU A 35 -8.50 -1.83 5.54
N ALA A 36 -8.21 -0.76 6.28
CA ALA A 36 -7.48 -0.84 7.55
C ALA A 36 -8.24 -1.68 8.59
N GLU A 37 -9.56 -1.48 8.70
CA GLU A 37 -10.43 -2.25 9.58
C GLU A 37 -10.48 -3.72 9.17
N THR A 38 -10.64 -4.02 7.87
CA THR A 38 -10.69 -5.39 7.37
C THR A 38 -9.38 -6.13 7.64
N ILE A 39 -8.21 -5.47 7.41
CA ILE A 39 -6.91 -6.06 7.73
C ILE A 39 -6.80 -6.37 9.23
N THR A 40 -7.23 -5.47 10.09
CA THR A 40 -7.22 -5.66 11.54
C THR A 40 -8.12 -6.83 11.97
N ASN A 41 -9.34 -6.90 11.41
CA ASN A 41 -10.29 -7.95 11.72
C ASN A 41 -9.79 -9.32 11.26
N MET A 42 -9.23 -9.43 10.04
CA MET A 42 -8.67 -10.69 9.54
C MET A 42 -7.39 -11.08 10.30
N GLY A 43 -6.59 -10.10 10.73
CA GLY A 43 -5.44 -10.35 11.59
C GLY A 43 -5.81 -11.01 12.94
N ASN A 44 -6.96 -10.64 13.50
CA ASN A 44 -7.47 -11.17 14.76
C ASN A 44 -8.40 -12.39 14.61
N HIS A 45 -8.76 -12.78 13.38
CA HIS A 45 -9.67 -13.89 13.14
C HIS A 45 -9.00 -15.23 13.44
N ALA A 46 -9.63 -16.07 14.27
CA ALA A 46 -9.04 -17.32 14.77
C ALA A 46 -8.73 -18.33 13.64
N ASP A 47 -9.61 -18.42 12.63
CA ASP A 47 -9.48 -19.37 11.53
C ASP A 47 -8.50 -18.88 10.43
N VAL A 48 -7.96 -17.66 10.53
CA VAL A 48 -7.03 -17.11 9.54
C VAL A 48 -5.60 -17.34 10.00
N LYS A 49 -4.77 -17.92 9.12
CA LYS A 49 -3.33 -18.08 9.30
C LYS A 49 -2.51 -17.13 8.43
N VAL A 50 -2.99 -16.83 7.22
CA VAL A 50 -2.31 -16.00 6.21
C VAL A 50 -3.34 -15.10 5.55
N ILE A 51 -2.91 -13.90 5.15
CA ILE A 51 -3.71 -12.93 4.42
C ILE A 51 -3.10 -12.73 3.02
N ILE A 52 -3.94 -12.78 1.99
CA ILE A 52 -3.62 -12.30 0.63
C ILE A 52 -4.29 -10.94 0.48
N LEU A 53 -3.51 -9.91 0.16
CA LEU A 53 -4.01 -8.58 -0.15
C LEU A 53 -3.89 -8.32 -1.65
N LYS A 54 -5.01 -8.02 -2.30
CA LYS A 54 -5.11 -7.74 -3.73
C LYS A 54 -6.05 -6.57 -4.02
N SER A 55 -5.98 -6.03 -5.22
CA SER A 55 -7.02 -5.14 -5.74
C SER A 55 -7.80 -5.78 -6.87
N GLY A 56 -9.02 -5.30 -7.08
CA GLY A 56 -9.83 -5.65 -8.25
C GLY A 56 -9.33 -4.96 -9.52
N GLY A 57 -9.72 -5.51 -10.67
CA GLY A 57 -9.25 -5.08 -11.98
C GLY A 57 -7.89 -5.68 -12.37
N ASP A 58 -7.47 -5.39 -13.59
CA ASP A 58 -6.30 -6.02 -14.23
C ASP A 58 -5.14 -5.06 -14.55
N ARG A 59 -5.40 -3.74 -14.56
CA ARG A 59 -4.45 -2.74 -15.07
C ARG A 59 -3.66 -2.01 -13.98
N THR A 60 -4.30 -1.70 -12.87
CA THR A 60 -3.72 -0.87 -11.80
C THR A 60 -3.99 -1.52 -10.46
N PHE A 61 -2.94 -1.76 -9.70
CA PHE A 61 -3.08 -2.18 -8.30
C PHE A 61 -3.64 -1.05 -7.46
N CYS A 62 -3.00 0.12 -7.48
CA CYS A 62 -3.48 1.30 -6.77
C CYS A 62 -2.88 2.56 -7.39
N ALA A 63 -3.73 3.52 -7.78
CA ALA A 63 -3.32 4.81 -8.33
C ALA A 63 -3.04 5.88 -7.25
N GLY A 64 -3.02 5.50 -5.97
CA GLY A 64 -2.81 6.42 -4.85
C GLY A 64 -4.12 6.90 -4.21
N ALA A 65 -4.07 8.08 -3.59
CA ALA A 65 -5.23 8.68 -2.93
C ALA A 65 -6.21 9.30 -3.93
N SER A 66 -7.47 9.44 -3.52
CA SER A 66 -8.50 10.11 -4.31
C SER A 66 -8.12 11.54 -4.68
N PHE A 67 -7.93 11.80 -5.96
CA PHE A 67 -7.62 13.14 -6.45
C PHE A 67 -8.76 14.13 -6.18
N LYS A 68 -9.99 13.67 -6.24
CA LYS A 68 -11.18 14.46 -5.91
C LYS A 68 -11.17 14.93 -4.46
N GLU A 69 -10.82 14.04 -3.51
CA GLU A 69 -10.71 14.40 -2.09
C GLU A 69 -9.50 15.31 -1.86
N LEU A 70 -8.36 15.06 -2.53
CA LEU A 70 -7.18 15.91 -2.46
C LEU A 70 -7.52 17.36 -2.84
N MET A 71 -8.27 17.56 -3.91
CA MET A 71 -8.71 18.88 -4.39
C MET A 71 -9.70 19.57 -3.45
N ALA A 72 -10.38 18.85 -2.58
CA ALA A 72 -11.35 19.39 -1.63
C ALA A 72 -10.72 19.85 -0.30
N ILE A 73 -9.43 19.58 -0.06
CA ILE A 73 -8.73 19.99 1.16
C ILE A 73 -8.61 21.51 1.21
N ASN A 74 -9.11 22.11 2.29
CA ASN A 74 -9.14 23.55 2.48
C ASN A 74 -8.50 24.03 3.79
N ASP A 75 -8.17 23.13 4.71
CA ASP A 75 -7.50 23.39 5.97
C ASP A 75 -6.53 22.26 6.39
N ALA A 76 -5.66 22.54 7.35
CA ALA A 76 -4.61 21.61 7.79
C ALA A 76 -5.18 20.35 8.50
N ALA A 77 -6.31 20.46 9.20
CA ALA A 77 -6.94 19.35 9.89
C ALA A 77 -7.51 18.36 8.88
N THR A 78 -8.27 18.84 7.91
CA THR A 78 -8.79 18.02 6.79
C THR A 78 -7.65 17.38 5.99
N GLY A 79 -6.58 18.15 5.74
CA GLY A 79 -5.38 17.62 5.06
C GLY A 79 -4.72 16.50 5.87
N LYS A 80 -4.54 16.67 7.17
CA LYS A 80 -4.00 15.62 8.03
C LYS A 80 -4.87 14.36 8.01
N VAL A 81 -6.20 14.50 8.10
CA VAL A 81 -7.14 13.37 8.04
C VAL A 81 -6.99 12.61 6.71
N PHE A 82 -6.97 13.34 5.59
CA PHE A 82 -6.80 12.74 4.26
C PHE A 82 -5.50 11.92 4.15
N PHE A 83 -4.36 12.49 4.52
CA PHE A 83 -3.07 11.79 4.44
C PHE A 83 -2.94 10.68 5.49
N SER A 84 -3.71 10.73 6.58
CA SER A 84 -3.76 9.64 7.57
C SER A 84 -4.42 8.37 7.04
N GLY A 85 -5.17 8.41 5.94
CA GLY A 85 -5.81 7.23 5.37
C GLY A 85 -4.81 6.12 5.06
N PHE A 86 -3.75 6.42 4.30
CA PHE A 86 -2.68 5.46 4.03
C PHE A 86 -1.85 5.12 5.26
N ALA A 87 -1.62 6.08 6.17
CA ALA A 87 -0.94 5.83 7.43
C ALA A 87 -1.65 4.73 8.26
N ASN A 88 -2.98 4.80 8.32
CA ASN A 88 -3.80 3.83 9.04
C ASN A 88 -3.73 2.43 8.40
N VAL A 89 -3.75 2.33 7.06
CA VAL A 89 -3.57 1.04 6.36
C VAL A 89 -2.18 0.46 6.64
N ILE A 90 -1.11 1.26 6.52
CA ILE A 90 0.26 0.83 6.83
C ILE A 90 0.36 0.34 8.27
N ASN A 91 -0.20 1.08 9.24
CA ASN A 91 -0.21 0.68 10.64
C ASN A 91 -1.03 -0.59 10.90
N ALA A 92 -2.17 -0.77 10.23
CA ALA A 92 -2.95 -2.00 10.32
C ALA A 92 -2.16 -3.21 9.80
N MET A 93 -1.45 -3.07 8.67
CA MET A 93 -0.59 -4.12 8.10
C MET A 93 0.60 -4.44 9.00
N ARG A 94 1.25 -3.42 9.55
CA ARG A 94 2.39 -3.53 10.46
C ARG A 94 2.01 -4.28 11.75
N LYS A 95 0.86 -3.93 12.34
CA LYS A 95 0.37 -4.50 13.61
C LYS A 95 -0.32 -5.86 13.42
N CYS A 96 -0.72 -6.21 12.20
CA CYS A 96 -1.34 -7.49 11.92
C CYS A 96 -0.42 -8.66 12.31
N PRO A 97 -0.87 -9.60 13.15
CA PRO A 97 -0.03 -10.72 13.57
C PRO A 97 0.15 -11.80 12.49
N LYS A 98 -0.60 -11.74 11.40
CA LYS A 98 -0.53 -12.71 10.30
C LYS A 98 0.37 -12.19 9.18
N PHE A 99 1.06 -13.09 8.46
CA PHE A 99 1.75 -12.68 7.24
C PHE A 99 0.76 -12.22 6.18
N ILE A 100 1.10 -11.12 5.51
CA ILE A 100 0.34 -10.53 4.42
C ILE A 100 1.13 -10.71 3.12
N ILE A 101 0.57 -11.47 2.19
CA ILE A 101 1.09 -11.63 0.83
C ILE A 101 0.44 -10.55 -0.04
N GLY A 102 1.25 -9.68 -0.63
CA GLY A 102 0.80 -8.72 -1.63
C GLY A 102 0.74 -9.37 -3.01
N ARG A 103 -0.41 -9.20 -3.68
CA ARG A 103 -0.64 -9.67 -5.05
C ARG A 103 -0.84 -8.43 -5.94
N ILE A 104 0.21 -8.04 -6.69
CA ILE A 104 0.30 -6.75 -7.39
C ILE A 104 0.25 -7.00 -8.91
N GLN A 105 -0.92 -6.82 -9.51
CA GLN A 105 -1.12 -7.13 -10.93
C GLN A 105 -0.70 -6.04 -11.90
N GLY A 106 -0.55 -4.80 -11.44
CA GLY A 106 -0.34 -3.69 -12.35
C GLY A 106 0.20 -2.43 -11.67
N LYS A 107 0.14 -1.31 -12.37
CA LYS A 107 0.71 -0.03 -11.94
C LYS A 107 0.38 0.31 -10.49
N THR A 108 1.39 0.79 -9.77
CA THR A 108 1.32 1.07 -8.33
C THR A 108 1.91 2.47 -8.09
N VAL A 109 1.09 3.41 -7.61
CA VAL A 109 1.47 4.82 -7.51
C VAL A 109 1.25 5.35 -6.09
N GLY A 110 2.15 6.18 -5.62
CA GLY A 110 2.01 6.92 -4.36
C GLY A 110 1.72 6.03 -3.17
N GLY A 111 0.56 6.25 -2.54
CA GLY A 111 0.05 5.41 -1.44
C GLY A 111 0.04 3.92 -1.72
N GLY A 112 -0.19 3.52 -2.98
CA GLY A 112 -0.14 2.13 -3.41
C GLY A 112 1.23 1.48 -3.24
N VAL A 113 2.32 2.24 -3.47
CA VAL A 113 3.69 1.76 -3.23
C VAL A 113 3.91 1.52 -1.72
N GLY A 114 3.35 2.40 -0.88
CA GLY A 114 3.37 2.22 0.58
C GLY A 114 2.64 0.95 1.04
N ILE A 115 1.47 0.65 0.45
CA ILE A 115 0.76 -0.62 0.72
C ILE A 115 1.60 -1.81 0.28
N ALA A 116 2.14 -1.81 -0.95
CA ALA A 116 3.00 -2.89 -1.44
C ALA A 116 4.23 -3.10 -0.54
N ALA A 117 4.90 -2.02 -0.12
CA ALA A 117 6.04 -2.06 0.79
C ALA A 117 5.69 -2.57 2.20
N SER A 118 4.43 -2.45 2.61
CA SER A 118 3.95 -2.91 3.92
C SER A 118 3.52 -4.39 3.94
N THR A 119 3.53 -5.07 2.80
CA THR A 119 3.34 -6.53 2.75
C THR A 119 4.58 -7.27 3.24
N ASP A 120 4.41 -8.43 3.85
CA ASP A 120 5.54 -9.25 4.31
C ASP A 120 6.22 -9.97 3.14
N TYR A 121 5.43 -10.40 2.16
CA TYR A 121 5.90 -11.02 0.92
C TYR A 121 5.13 -10.42 -0.25
N CYS A 122 5.81 -9.91 -1.26
CA CYS A 122 5.18 -9.16 -2.35
C CYS A 122 5.44 -9.82 -3.70
N MET A 123 4.40 -10.33 -4.33
CA MET A 123 4.41 -10.93 -5.67
C MET A 123 3.78 -9.97 -6.67
N ALA A 124 4.41 -9.79 -7.82
CA ALA A 124 3.97 -8.83 -8.82
C ALA A 124 4.00 -9.42 -10.24
N THR A 125 3.22 -8.84 -11.14
CA THR A 125 3.41 -9.08 -12.58
C THR A 125 4.48 -8.15 -13.15
N GLN A 126 5.00 -8.46 -14.34
CA GLN A 126 5.91 -7.57 -15.08
C GLN A 126 5.30 -6.19 -15.40
N PHE A 127 3.97 -6.05 -15.32
CA PHE A 127 3.24 -4.80 -15.58
C PHE A 127 3.11 -3.91 -14.33
N ALA A 128 3.60 -4.36 -13.19
CA ALA A 128 3.50 -3.67 -11.90
C ALA A 128 4.60 -2.60 -11.73
N ALA A 129 4.69 -1.67 -12.67
CA ALA A 129 5.58 -0.53 -12.56
C ALA A 129 5.16 0.38 -11.40
N ILE A 130 6.15 0.98 -10.71
CA ILE A 130 5.94 1.84 -9.55
C ILE A 130 6.31 3.29 -9.81
N LYS A 131 5.66 4.22 -9.09
CA LYS A 131 5.96 5.65 -9.16
C LYS A 131 5.59 6.35 -7.85
N LEU A 132 6.41 7.31 -7.41
CA LEU A 132 6.06 8.29 -6.39
C LEU A 132 5.90 9.66 -7.06
N SER A 133 4.67 10.12 -7.22
CA SER A 133 4.35 11.33 -7.98
C SER A 133 4.11 12.57 -7.11
N GLU A 134 4.28 12.47 -5.80
CA GLU A 134 3.90 13.47 -4.83
C GLU A 134 4.65 14.80 -5.00
N LEU A 135 5.95 14.79 -5.35
CA LEU A 135 6.71 16.01 -5.60
C LEU A 135 6.18 16.81 -6.80
N ASN A 136 5.58 16.14 -7.80
CA ASN A 136 5.01 16.82 -8.97
C ASN A 136 3.84 17.75 -8.61
N VAL A 137 3.19 17.47 -7.48
CA VAL A 137 2.08 18.30 -6.99
C VAL A 137 2.46 19.11 -5.75
N GLY A 138 3.76 19.27 -5.48
CA GLY A 138 4.27 20.10 -4.37
C GLY A 138 4.16 19.45 -2.99
N ILE A 139 3.97 18.14 -2.92
CA ILE A 139 3.90 17.37 -1.69
C ILE A 139 5.02 16.33 -1.72
N GLY A 140 5.50 15.86 -0.60
CA GLY A 140 6.43 14.72 -0.56
C GLY A 140 5.72 13.42 -0.20
N PRO A 141 6.28 12.26 -0.53
CA PRO A 141 5.73 10.94 -0.17
C PRO A 141 5.97 10.61 1.33
N PHE A 142 5.71 11.57 2.23
CA PHE A 142 6.12 11.51 3.63
C PHE A 142 5.51 10.34 4.40
N VAL A 143 4.23 10.03 4.16
CA VAL A 143 3.52 8.97 4.88
C VAL A 143 4.01 7.58 4.48
N VAL A 144 4.29 7.37 3.19
CA VAL A 144 4.67 6.06 2.65
C VAL A 144 6.17 5.80 2.74
N SER A 145 6.98 6.86 2.86
CA SER A 145 8.44 6.73 2.85
C SER A 145 8.99 5.79 3.91
N PRO A 146 8.53 5.75 5.18
CA PRO A 146 9.09 4.82 6.15
C PRO A 146 8.94 3.35 5.75
N ALA A 147 7.80 2.96 5.19
CA ALA A 147 7.56 1.59 4.73
C ALA A 147 8.42 1.25 3.51
N ILE A 148 8.53 2.17 2.56
CA ILE A 148 9.32 1.99 1.33
C ILE A 148 10.82 1.95 1.67
N GLU A 149 11.30 2.87 2.50
CA GLU A 149 12.69 2.92 2.95
C GLU A 149 13.09 1.64 3.68
N ARG A 150 12.21 1.16 4.57
CA ARG A 150 12.43 -0.09 5.28
C ARG A 150 12.54 -1.29 4.33
N LYS A 151 11.77 -1.30 3.25
CA LYS A 151 11.72 -2.40 2.27
C LYS A 151 12.83 -2.34 1.24
N MET A 152 13.14 -1.14 0.71
CA MET A 152 14.02 -0.93 -0.44
C MET A 152 15.33 -0.22 -0.09
N GLY A 153 15.47 0.27 1.15
CA GLY A 153 16.58 1.11 1.59
C GLY A 153 16.45 2.58 1.16
N VAL A 154 17.20 3.44 1.84
CA VAL A 154 17.20 4.90 1.63
C VAL A 154 17.54 5.26 0.18
N SER A 155 18.52 4.59 -0.43
CA SER A 155 18.98 4.90 -1.77
C SER A 155 17.87 4.73 -2.82
N ALA A 156 17.16 3.61 -2.80
CA ALA A 156 16.07 3.37 -3.75
C ALA A 156 14.86 4.28 -3.44
N MET A 157 14.54 4.49 -2.16
CA MET A 157 13.48 5.41 -1.75
C MET A 157 13.75 6.84 -2.22
N SER A 158 14.96 7.37 -2.02
CA SER A 158 15.31 8.72 -2.46
C SER A 158 15.29 8.85 -4.00
N GLN A 159 15.75 7.83 -4.72
CA GLN A 159 15.73 7.83 -6.18
C GLN A 159 14.30 7.99 -6.71
N ILE A 160 13.36 7.14 -6.29
CA ILE A 160 11.97 7.20 -6.80
C ILE A 160 11.19 8.41 -6.30
N ALA A 161 11.55 8.97 -5.13
CA ALA A 161 10.91 10.16 -4.59
C ALA A 161 11.35 11.44 -5.31
N ILE A 162 12.64 11.55 -5.65
CA ILE A 162 13.22 12.72 -6.33
C ILE A 162 12.82 12.71 -7.82
N ASP A 163 12.93 11.56 -8.49
CA ASP A 163 12.50 11.40 -9.88
C ASP A 163 11.00 11.05 -9.98
N ALA A 164 10.18 12.00 -9.56
CA ALA A 164 8.74 11.84 -9.42
C ALA A 164 7.98 11.68 -10.76
N ASN A 165 8.64 11.85 -11.91
CA ASN A 165 8.03 11.71 -13.23
C ASN A 165 8.15 10.31 -13.82
N THR A 166 9.12 9.52 -13.37
CA THR A 166 9.46 8.23 -13.96
C THR A 166 8.66 7.08 -13.34
N PHE A 167 8.17 6.18 -14.19
CA PHE A 167 7.74 4.86 -13.77
C PHE A 167 8.94 3.92 -13.78
N TYR A 168 9.19 3.28 -12.66
CA TYR A 168 10.20 2.25 -12.51
C TYR A 168 9.58 0.87 -12.74
N GLU A 169 10.21 0.08 -13.61
CA GLU A 169 9.73 -1.25 -14.00
C GLU A 169 9.65 -2.23 -12.82
N ALA A 170 8.81 -3.25 -12.95
CA ALA A 170 8.67 -4.30 -11.92
C ALA A 170 9.97 -5.04 -11.64
N THR A 171 10.83 -5.22 -12.65
CA THR A 171 12.17 -5.83 -12.51
C THR A 171 13.08 -4.98 -11.64
N TRP A 172 13.11 -3.65 -11.86
CA TRP A 172 13.84 -2.72 -11.00
C TRP A 172 13.32 -2.77 -9.55
N ALA A 173 12.00 -2.74 -9.38
CA ALA A 173 11.38 -2.82 -8.05
C ALA A 173 11.73 -4.13 -7.31
N ARG A 174 11.85 -5.25 -8.04
CA ARG A 174 12.33 -6.52 -7.51
C ARG A 174 13.81 -6.44 -7.10
N GLU A 175 14.66 -5.90 -7.96
CA GLU A 175 16.11 -5.73 -7.66
C GLU A 175 16.35 -4.86 -6.41
N LYS A 176 15.46 -3.88 -6.16
CA LYS A 176 15.49 -3.03 -4.97
C LYS A 176 14.74 -3.60 -3.76
N GLY A 177 14.19 -4.80 -3.87
CA GLY A 177 13.58 -5.53 -2.75
C GLY A 177 12.13 -5.22 -2.46
N LEU A 178 11.43 -4.39 -3.27
CA LEU A 178 9.99 -4.17 -3.11
C LEU A 178 9.20 -5.42 -3.43
N TYR A 179 9.46 -6.00 -4.61
CA TYR A 179 8.85 -7.25 -5.03
C TYR A 179 9.78 -8.42 -4.76
N THR A 180 9.25 -9.49 -4.20
CA THR A 180 10.00 -10.72 -3.98
C THR A 180 10.11 -11.52 -5.26
N SER A 181 9.04 -11.55 -6.06
CA SER A 181 8.96 -12.26 -7.33
C SER A 181 8.17 -11.47 -8.36
N VAL A 182 8.54 -11.63 -9.64
CA VAL A 182 7.86 -11.02 -10.78
C VAL A 182 7.47 -12.11 -11.77
N TYR A 183 6.23 -12.10 -12.23
CA TYR A 183 5.62 -13.08 -13.10
C TYR A 183 5.21 -12.45 -14.44
N GLU A 184 5.16 -13.27 -15.48
CA GLU A 184 4.83 -12.81 -16.84
C GLU A 184 3.35 -12.46 -17.00
N SER A 185 2.46 -13.13 -16.26
CA SER A 185 1.02 -12.93 -16.33
C SER A 185 0.35 -12.93 -14.95
N ILE A 186 -0.91 -12.49 -14.94
CA ILE A 186 -1.77 -12.51 -13.75
C ILE A 186 -2.02 -13.98 -13.33
N GLU A 187 -2.27 -14.87 -14.27
CA GLU A 187 -2.60 -16.27 -14.02
C GLU A 187 -1.43 -16.97 -13.33
N THR A 188 -0.22 -16.86 -13.87
CA THR A 188 0.99 -17.46 -13.26
C THR A 188 1.30 -16.89 -11.88
N MET A 189 1.06 -15.59 -11.68
CA MET A 189 1.20 -14.96 -10.36
C MET A 189 0.14 -15.51 -9.39
N ASP A 190 -1.12 -15.63 -9.81
CA ASP A 190 -2.22 -16.10 -8.96
C ASP A 190 -2.01 -17.54 -8.51
N GLU A 191 -1.56 -18.42 -9.40
CA GLU A 191 -1.19 -19.79 -9.06
C GLU A 191 -0.08 -19.82 -8.01
N ALA A 192 0.98 -19.01 -8.20
CA ALA A 192 2.10 -18.93 -7.26
C ALA A 192 1.67 -18.34 -5.90
N VAL A 193 0.84 -17.29 -5.88
CA VAL A 193 0.29 -16.69 -4.64
C VAL A 193 -0.52 -17.73 -3.86
N GLN A 194 -1.40 -18.46 -4.53
CA GLN A 194 -2.23 -19.48 -3.87
C GLN A 194 -1.40 -20.66 -3.36
N ALA A 195 -0.45 -21.12 -4.14
CA ALA A 195 0.46 -22.21 -3.72
C ALA A 195 1.28 -21.80 -2.50
N PHE A 196 1.83 -20.58 -2.52
CA PHE A 196 2.63 -20.06 -1.41
C PHE A 196 1.80 -19.84 -0.14
N ALA A 197 0.60 -19.27 -0.26
CA ALA A 197 -0.30 -19.09 0.88
C ALA A 197 -0.69 -20.43 1.52
N LYS A 198 -1.04 -21.44 0.71
CA LYS A 198 -1.32 -22.80 1.20
C LYS A 198 -0.10 -23.40 1.92
N HIS A 199 1.09 -23.20 1.37
CA HIS A 199 2.32 -23.70 1.98
C HIS A 199 2.58 -23.01 3.34
N LEU A 200 2.42 -21.69 3.45
CA LEU A 200 2.55 -20.97 4.72
C LEU A 200 1.57 -21.50 5.79
N CYS A 201 0.36 -21.90 5.40
CA CYS A 201 -0.61 -22.46 6.34
C CYS A 201 -0.18 -23.79 6.98
N THR A 202 0.85 -24.47 6.44
CA THR A 202 1.42 -25.71 7.01
C THR A 202 2.44 -25.44 8.12
N TYR A 203 2.91 -24.19 8.25
CA TYR A 203 3.89 -23.81 9.27
C TYR A 203 3.25 -23.58 10.64
N ASN A 204 4.11 -23.59 11.67
CA ASN A 204 3.68 -23.25 13.02
C ASN A 204 3.22 -21.79 13.08
N PRO A 205 1.94 -21.52 13.40
CA PRO A 205 1.40 -20.15 13.40
C PRO A 205 2.07 -19.25 14.46
N GLU A 206 2.45 -19.81 15.61
CA GLU A 206 3.15 -19.05 16.65
C GLU A 206 4.53 -18.59 16.17
N ALA A 207 5.28 -19.47 15.49
CA ALA A 207 6.57 -19.10 14.90
C ALA A 207 6.42 -18.00 13.83
N MET A 208 5.37 -18.04 13.01
CA MET A 208 5.10 -16.98 12.01
C MET A 208 4.80 -15.63 12.68
N ILE A 209 4.02 -15.63 13.76
CA ILE A 209 3.70 -14.42 14.54
C ILE A 209 4.98 -13.82 15.13
N GLU A 210 5.83 -14.64 15.76
CA GLU A 210 7.08 -14.15 16.36
C GLU A 210 8.06 -13.64 15.30
N MET A 211 8.16 -14.34 14.15
CA MET A 211 8.99 -13.84 13.03
C MET A 211 8.49 -12.50 12.51
N LYS A 212 7.18 -12.30 12.40
CA LYS A 212 6.65 -11.00 11.96
C LYS A 212 7.01 -9.87 12.93
N LYS A 213 6.96 -10.10 14.23
CA LYS A 213 7.43 -9.13 15.24
C LYS A 213 8.91 -8.77 15.02
N VAL A 214 9.76 -9.77 14.74
CA VAL A 214 11.19 -9.53 14.46
C VAL A 214 11.36 -8.71 13.17
N PHE A 215 10.59 -9.00 12.14
CA PHE A 215 10.66 -8.24 10.87
C PHE A 215 10.25 -6.78 11.04
N TRP A 216 9.30 -6.49 11.93
CA TRP A 216 8.78 -5.14 12.16
C TRP A 216 9.39 -4.43 13.39
N ARG A 217 10.46 -4.97 13.99
CA ARG A 217 11.18 -4.30 15.06
C ARG A 217 11.70 -2.92 14.62
N GLY A 218 11.76 -1.96 15.56
CA GLY A 218 12.20 -0.60 15.29
C GLY A 218 11.14 0.25 14.57
N THR A 219 9.87 -0.18 14.61
CA THR A 219 8.75 0.57 14.06
C THR A 219 7.68 0.89 15.11
N GLU A 220 8.02 0.74 16.38
CA GLU A 220 7.10 0.87 17.51
C GLU A 220 6.51 2.29 17.63
N ASP A 221 7.25 3.30 17.17
CA ASP A 221 6.87 4.71 17.15
C ASP A 221 6.06 5.13 15.90
N TRP A 222 5.82 4.22 14.96
CA TRP A 222 5.20 4.60 13.67
C TRP A 222 3.78 5.14 13.78
N ASP A 223 3.06 4.89 14.86
CA ASP A 223 1.76 5.54 15.08
C ASP A 223 1.93 7.07 15.17
N ASN A 224 2.95 7.53 15.88
CA ASN A 224 3.29 8.95 15.99
C ASN A 224 4.00 9.46 14.74
N LEU A 225 5.01 8.75 14.25
CA LEU A 225 5.77 9.11 13.07
C LEU A 225 4.88 9.33 11.84
N LEU A 226 3.98 8.39 11.54
CA LEU A 226 3.09 8.52 10.38
C LEU A 226 2.04 9.63 10.55
N ALA A 227 1.59 9.88 11.78
CA ALA A 227 0.72 11.00 12.09
C ALA A 227 1.40 12.36 11.87
N GLU A 228 2.68 12.49 12.27
CA GLU A 228 3.51 13.66 12.01
C GLU A 228 3.74 13.86 10.50
N ARG A 229 4.05 12.78 9.78
CA ARG A 229 4.24 12.79 8.32
C ARG A 229 2.96 13.19 7.59
N ALA A 230 1.80 12.72 8.04
CA ALA A 230 0.50 13.14 7.52
C ALA A 230 0.24 14.64 7.74
N ALA A 231 0.64 15.17 8.91
CA ALA A 231 0.52 16.60 9.19
C ALA A 231 1.43 17.45 8.29
N ILE A 232 2.65 17.00 7.95
CA ILE A 232 3.53 17.68 7.00
C ILE A 232 2.83 17.75 5.63
N SER A 233 2.32 16.63 5.11
CA SER A 233 1.60 16.60 3.84
C SER A 233 0.35 17.48 3.87
N GLY A 234 -0.41 17.45 4.98
CA GLY A 234 -1.61 18.28 5.19
C GLY A 234 -1.32 19.78 5.21
N ARG A 235 -0.14 20.21 5.64
CA ARG A 235 0.31 21.60 5.56
C ARG A 235 0.76 21.98 4.15
N LEU A 236 1.54 21.11 3.49
CA LEU A 236 2.11 21.38 2.17
C LEU A 236 1.04 21.45 1.07
N VAL A 237 -0.03 20.64 1.16
CA VAL A 237 -1.13 20.65 0.19
C VAL A 237 -1.83 22.02 0.12
N LEU A 238 -1.74 22.82 1.18
CA LEU A 238 -2.33 24.16 1.26
C LEU A 238 -1.41 25.27 0.75
N SER A 239 -0.16 24.95 0.37
CA SER A 239 0.79 25.93 -0.17
C SER A 239 0.29 26.50 -1.50
N ASP A 240 0.69 27.73 -1.79
CA ASP A 240 0.35 28.38 -3.05
C ASP A 240 0.89 27.59 -4.24
N PHE A 241 2.11 27.04 -4.11
CA PHE A 241 2.70 26.17 -5.14
C PHE A 241 1.79 24.98 -5.47
N THR A 242 1.34 24.25 -4.46
CA THR A 242 0.48 23.07 -4.66
C THR A 242 -0.89 23.47 -5.24
N LYS A 243 -1.50 24.53 -4.71
CA LYS A 243 -2.78 25.05 -5.22
C LYS A 243 -2.70 25.42 -6.70
N GLU A 244 -1.65 26.14 -7.10
CA GLU A 244 -1.44 26.51 -8.51
C GLU A 244 -1.15 25.30 -9.39
N THR A 245 -0.39 24.33 -8.89
CA THR A 245 -0.09 23.10 -9.62
C THR A 245 -1.35 22.26 -9.84
N LEU A 246 -2.18 22.09 -8.80
CA LEU A 246 -3.42 21.31 -8.88
C LEU A 246 -4.46 21.93 -9.82
N LYS A 247 -4.47 23.26 -10.01
CA LYS A 247 -5.33 23.91 -11.01
C LYS A 247 -5.09 23.44 -12.44
N LYS A 248 -3.88 22.98 -12.76
CA LYS A 248 -3.52 22.50 -14.10
C LYS A 248 -4.14 21.14 -14.44
N PHE A 249 -4.70 20.44 -13.46
CA PHE A 249 -5.34 19.13 -13.60
C PHE A 249 -6.88 19.22 -13.59
N LYS A 250 -7.42 20.45 -13.53
CA LYS A 250 -8.85 20.73 -13.72
C LYS A 250 -9.16 20.90 -15.19
#